data_2b7950a3d75ce8764a059020accf2fd9
#
_entry.id   2b7950a3d75ce8764a059020accf2fd9
#
_cell.length_a   1.000
_cell.length_b   1.000
_cell.length_c   1.000
_cell.angle_alpha   90.00
_cell.angle_beta   90.00
_cell.angle_gamma   90.00
#
_symmetry.space_group_name_H-M   'P 1'
#
loop_
_entity.id
_entity.type
_entity.pdbx_description
1 polymer ?
#
loop_
_entity_poly.entity_id
_entity_poly.type
_entity_poly.pdbx_seq_one_letter_code
_entity_poly.pdbx_strand_id
1 'polypeptide(L)'
;MLPVEPSVFKNMIGITKEDLIEADLAGFVFATPTGTISSKKLIKNIHFERDENLSFEAQQHAWLNKAQRELQQKIQATGNAELILVGSLPFDHRDLPEMSIAEAKNTFVTDELNLPEPIERLSQVQATLVPPQADYVEGVAKLVQLMKTTHLEKAVLARAIDLSSAQKIPVEVLFSQLFKTNPEGYTFALAQDPKKTGWFLGASPELLVAKQNQYVFSNPVAGTLARSLDPIEDQAQAERLFASAKDQHEHKVVIEAIADQLSPLC
;
A
#
# COMPACT_ATOMS: atom_id res chain seq x y z
N MET A 1 18.01 -17.82 -4.38
CA MET A 1 17.67 -16.52 -3.75
C MET A 1 18.13 -16.59 -2.31
N LEU A 2 19.14 -15.82 -1.89
CA LEU A 2 19.57 -15.80 -0.50
C LEU A 2 18.53 -15.01 0.30
N PRO A 3 18.06 -15.48 1.44
CA PRO A 3 17.17 -14.72 2.30
C PRO A 3 17.91 -13.45 2.75
N VAL A 4 17.32 -12.29 2.51
CA VAL A 4 17.83 -11.03 3.06
C VAL A 4 17.61 -11.10 4.57
N GLU A 5 18.70 -11.13 5.33
CA GLU A 5 18.61 -11.16 6.79
C GLU A 5 17.89 -9.92 7.33
N PRO A 6 16.97 -10.08 8.30
CA PRO A 6 16.28 -8.95 8.95
C PRO A 6 17.21 -7.94 9.63
N SER A 7 18.48 -8.29 9.81
CA SER A 7 19.52 -7.45 10.43
C SER A 7 19.84 -6.15 9.67
N VAL A 8 19.53 -6.07 8.37
CA VAL A 8 19.79 -4.87 7.56
C VAL A 8 18.94 -3.67 8.01
N PHE A 9 17.83 -3.90 8.70
CA PHE A 9 16.89 -2.86 9.16
C PHE A 9 17.10 -2.42 10.61
N LYS A 10 18.06 -2.99 11.33
CA LYS A 10 18.21 -2.86 12.80
C LYS A 10 18.77 -1.54 13.34
N ASN A 11 19.15 -0.58 12.52
CA ASN A 11 19.88 0.63 12.96
C ASN A 11 19.07 1.94 12.87
N MET A 12 17.77 1.91 13.15
CA MET A 12 16.97 3.13 13.21
C MET A 12 16.40 3.34 14.63
N ILE A 13 16.40 4.56 15.12
CA ILE A 13 16.23 5.01 16.53
C ILE A 13 14.81 4.78 17.07
N GLY A 14 14.68 4.27 18.28
CA GLY A 14 13.42 3.85 18.92
C GLY A 14 12.54 4.98 19.47
N ILE A 15 11.20 4.76 19.49
CA ILE A 15 10.20 5.61 20.14
C ILE A 15 9.19 4.75 20.93
N THR A 16 8.60 5.33 21.97
CA THR A 16 7.82 4.65 22.99
C THR A 16 6.32 4.54 22.68
N LYS A 17 5.65 3.66 23.42
CA LYS A 17 4.23 3.33 23.43
C LYS A 17 3.27 4.55 23.49
N GLU A 18 3.69 5.63 24.15
CA GLU A 18 2.90 6.85 24.36
C GLU A 18 2.78 7.70 23.10
N ASP A 19 3.74 7.60 22.20
CA ASP A 19 3.79 8.38 20.96
C ASP A 19 2.75 7.99 19.89
N LEU A 20 2.14 6.80 20.02
CA LEU A 20 1.12 6.30 19.09
C LEU A 20 -0.31 6.43 19.62
N ILE A 21 -0.50 6.62 20.94
CA ILE A 21 -1.81 6.77 21.57
C ILE A 21 -2.37 8.19 21.34
N GLU A 22 -1.53 9.19 21.26
CA GLU A 22 -1.90 10.56 20.88
C GLU A 22 -1.88 10.80 19.36
N ALA A 23 -1.64 9.76 18.58
CA ALA A 23 -1.72 9.87 17.13
C ALA A 23 -3.20 10.00 16.69
N ASP A 24 -3.75 11.16 16.84
CA ASP A 24 -4.45 11.77 15.71
C ASP A 24 -3.58 11.43 14.49
N LEU A 25 -4.03 10.47 13.65
CA LEU A 25 -3.30 10.11 12.44
C LEU A 25 -3.03 11.42 11.72
N ALA A 26 -1.82 11.98 11.90
CA ALA A 26 -1.50 13.37 11.52
C ALA A 26 -1.45 13.57 10.00
N GLY A 27 -2.23 12.75 9.30
CA GLY A 27 -2.44 12.73 7.87
C GLY A 27 -1.74 11.60 7.15
N PHE A 28 -0.72 10.96 7.75
CA PHE A 28 -0.02 9.83 7.11
C PHE A 28 0.61 8.90 8.13
N VAL A 29 0.45 7.60 7.90
CA VAL A 29 1.18 6.54 8.58
C VAL A 29 1.42 5.37 7.62
N PHE A 30 2.62 4.82 7.65
CA PHE A 30 3.02 3.64 6.91
C PHE A 30 3.80 2.72 7.84
N ALA A 31 3.17 1.65 8.27
CA ALA A 31 3.73 0.64 9.17
C ALA A 31 4.23 -0.56 8.38
N THR A 32 5.41 -1.02 8.71
CA THR A 32 6.08 -2.19 8.12
C THR A 32 6.45 -3.18 9.23
N PRO A 33 6.83 -4.42 8.92
CA PRO A 33 7.32 -5.38 9.92
C PRO A 33 8.54 -4.89 10.73
N THR A 34 9.28 -3.91 10.19
CA THR A 34 10.54 -3.44 10.77
C THR A 34 10.49 -2.01 11.31
N GLY A 35 9.39 -1.30 11.11
CA GLY A 35 9.25 0.07 11.62
C GLY A 35 8.11 0.83 10.98
N THR A 36 7.84 2.01 11.52
CA THR A 36 6.74 2.85 11.07
C THR A 36 7.26 4.22 10.67
N ILE A 37 6.79 4.74 9.55
CA ILE A 37 6.96 6.13 9.14
C ILE A 37 5.61 6.81 9.30
N SER A 38 5.57 7.89 10.08
CA SER A 38 4.37 8.71 10.23
C SER A 38 4.69 10.18 10.03
N SER A 39 3.66 10.99 9.79
CA SER A 39 3.80 12.44 9.80
C SER A 39 3.49 13.00 11.18
N LYS A 40 4.24 14.01 11.63
CA LYS A 40 3.84 14.90 12.73
C LYS A 40 2.70 15.80 12.27
N LYS A 41 2.78 16.27 11.03
CA LYS A 41 1.75 17.07 10.35
C LYS A 41 1.97 17.07 8.84
N LEU A 42 0.90 17.25 8.09
CA LEU A 42 0.97 17.63 6.67
C LEU A 42 1.25 19.13 6.56
N ILE A 43 2.27 19.50 5.80
CA ILE A 43 2.72 20.90 5.65
C ILE A 43 2.12 21.53 4.41
N LYS A 44 2.09 20.81 3.30
CA LYS A 44 1.62 21.32 2.02
C LYS A 44 1.12 20.17 1.14
N ASN A 45 -0.10 20.28 0.65
CA ASN A 45 -0.58 19.44 -0.43
C ASN A 45 -0.02 19.95 -1.75
N ILE A 46 0.41 19.02 -2.61
CA ILE A 46 0.92 19.32 -3.93
C ILE A 46 -0.25 19.19 -4.90
N HIS A 47 -0.52 20.28 -5.61
CA HIS A 47 -1.56 20.28 -6.62
C HIS A 47 -1.00 19.79 -7.95
N PHE A 48 -1.66 18.81 -8.57
CA PHE A 48 -1.30 18.26 -9.86
C PHE A 48 -2.34 18.62 -10.91
N GLU A 49 -1.90 18.76 -12.13
CA GLU A 49 -2.73 18.95 -13.31
C GLU A 49 -2.34 17.92 -14.35
N ARG A 50 -3.27 17.59 -15.21
CA ARG A 50 -3.04 16.72 -16.35
C ARG A 50 -2.72 17.54 -17.59
N ASP A 51 -1.68 17.12 -18.31
CA ASP A 51 -1.38 17.62 -19.65
C ASP A 51 -1.82 16.57 -20.67
N GLU A 52 -2.87 16.84 -21.41
CA GLU A 52 -3.43 15.90 -22.39
C GLU A 52 -2.50 15.62 -23.58
N ASN A 53 -1.43 16.40 -23.75
CA ASN A 53 -0.44 16.20 -24.79
C ASN A 53 0.67 15.21 -24.39
N LEU A 54 0.74 14.82 -23.13
CA LEU A 54 1.73 13.88 -22.64
C LEU A 54 1.20 12.43 -22.66
N SER A 55 2.09 11.49 -22.96
CA SER A 55 1.83 10.07 -22.67
C SER A 55 1.68 9.86 -21.17
N PHE A 56 1.02 8.77 -20.76
CA PHE A 56 0.85 8.45 -19.33
C PHE A 56 2.18 8.40 -18.58
N GLU A 57 3.18 7.75 -19.16
CA GLU A 57 4.51 7.64 -18.58
C GLU A 57 5.18 9.03 -18.43
N ALA A 58 5.14 9.85 -19.46
CA ALA A 58 5.68 11.21 -19.41
C ALA A 58 4.95 12.08 -18.37
N GLN A 59 3.63 11.87 -18.23
CA GLN A 59 2.82 12.55 -17.23
C GLN A 59 3.21 12.16 -15.81
N GLN A 60 3.43 10.87 -15.53
CA GLN A 60 3.89 10.39 -14.22
C GLN A 60 5.27 10.99 -13.88
N HIS A 61 6.20 10.99 -14.81
CA HIS A 61 7.51 11.62 -14.63
C HIS A 61 7.39 13.12 -14.34
N ALA A 62 6.50 13.84 -15.04
CA ALA A 62 6.28 15.25 -14.78
C ALA A 62 5.74 15.53 -13.37
N TRP A 63 4.80 14.70 -12.88
CA TRP A 63 4.25 14.79 -11.52
C TRP A 63 5.30 14.52 -10.45
N LEU A 64 6.07 13.44 -10.58
CA LEU A 64 7.13 13.11 -9.62
C LEU A 64 8.23 14.18 -9.60
N ASN A 65 8.65 14.69 -10.75
CA ASN A 65 9.61 15.78 -10.83
C ASN A 65 9.08 17.08 -10.20
N LYS A 66 7.79 17.37 -10.35
CA LYS A 66 7.16 18.51 -9.67
C LYS A 66 7.19 18.31 -8.15
N ALA A 67 6.75 17.16 -7.67
CA ALA A 67 6.73 16.84 -6.24
C ALA A 67 8.13 16.94 -5.62
N GLN A 68 9.14 16.39 -6.28
CA GLN A 68 10.53 16.47 -5.83
C GLN A 68 11.07 17.89 -5.77
N ARG A 69 10.79 18.70 -6.79
CA ARG A 69 11.20 20.13 -6.79
C ARG A 69 10.54 20.90 -5.66
N GLU A 70 9.25 20.70 -5.41
CA GLU A 70 8.53 21.37 -4.33
C GLU A 70 9.06 20.96 -2.95
N LEU A 71 9.40 19.68 -2.76
CA LEU A 71 10.06 19.22 -1.53
C LEU A 71 11.42 19.91 -1.34
N GLN A 72 12.27 19.92 -2.36
CA GLN A 72 13.60 20.54 -2.28
C GLN A 72 13.52 22.04 -1.96
N GLN A 73 12.61 22.76 -2.64
CA GLN A 73 12.36 24.17 -2.35
C GLN A 73 11.91 24.39 -0.90
N LYS A 74 11.05 23.51 -0.39
CA LYS A 74 10.57 23.63 0.99
C LYS A 74 11.68 23.35 2.00
N ILE A 75 12.52 22.34 1.77
CA ILE A 75 13.72 22.04 2.59
C ILE A 75 14.65 23.25 2.60
N GLN A 76 14.97 23.83 1.45
CA GLN A 76 15.83 25.00 1.36
C GLN A 76 15.26 26.22 2.10
N ALA A 77 13.96 26.45 1.97
CA ALA A 77 13.28 27.60 2.59
C ALA A 77 13.17 27.48 4.13
N THR A 78 13.10 26.28 4.66
CA THR A 78 12.88 26.05 6.09
C THR A 78 14.13 25.56 6.84
N GLY A 79 15.13 25.04 6.13
CA GLY A 79 16.29 24.33 6.72
C GLY A 79 15.92 22.97 7.34
N ASN A 80 14.67 22.50 7.19
CA ASN A 80 14.22 21.25 7.80
C ASN A 80 14.48 20.06 6.88
N ALA A 81 15.47 19.24 7.23
CA ALA A 81 15.82 18.02 6.51
C ALA A 81 14.91 16.82 6.79
N GLU A 82 14.01 16.91 7.77
CA GLU A 82 13.05 15.85 8.11
C GLU A 82 11.77 15.90 7.24
N LEU A 83 11.73 16.78 6.24
CA LEU A 83 10.61 16.84 5.32
C LEU A 83 10.65 15.69 4.32
N ILE A 84 9.50 15.04 4.14
CA ILE A 84 9.30 13.92 3.21
C ILE A 84 8.12 14.18 2.29
N LEU A 85 8.10 13.47 1.18
CA LEU A 85 6.90 13.32 0.34
C LEU A 85 6.14 12.08 0.80
N VAL A 86 4.84 12.25 1.02
CA VAL A 86 3.89 11.17 1.30
C VAL A 86 2.72 11.27 0.34
N GLY A 87 2.13 10.13 -0.02
CA GLY A 87 1.00 10.19 -0.93
C GLY A 87 0.68 8.86 -1.59
N SER A 88 -0.27 8.91 -2.51
CA SER A 88 -0.69 7.81 -3.36
C SER A 88 -0.56 8.18 -4.83
N LEU A 89 -0.13 7.21 -5.64
CA LEU A 89 -0.19 7.27 -7.09
C LEU A 89 -1.43 6.51 -7.56
N PRO A 90 -2.24 7.10 -8.46
CA PRO A 90 -3.44 6.44 -8.94
C PRO A 90 -3.09 5.24 -9.82
N PHE A 91 -3.88 4.17 -9.71
CA PHE A 91 -3.85 3.07 -10.66
C PHE A 91 -4.48 3.47 -12.00
N ASP A 92 -5.59 4.19 -11.96
CA ASP A 92 -6.23 4.70 -13.16
C ASP A 92 -5.44 5.92 -13.67
N HIS A 93 -4.98 5.83 -14.90
CA HIS A 93 -4.23 6.90 -15.56
C HIS A 93 -5.04 8.19 -15.80
N ARG A 94 -6.35 8.17 -15.56
CA ARG A 94 -7.24 9.35 -15.65
C ARG A 94 -7.27 10.13 -14.35
N ASP A 95 -6.88 9.53 -13.25
CA ASP A 95 -6.87 10.18 -11.93
C ASP A 95 -5.55 10.92 -11.68
N LEU A 96 -5.57 11.85 -10.74
CA LEU A 96 -4.41 12.62 -10.33
C LEU A 96 -3.77 12.01 -9.08
N PRO A 97 -2.43 12.12 -8.93
CA PRO A 97 -1.79 11.71 -7.69
C PRO A 97 -2.20 12.60 -6.53
N GLU A 98 -2.28 12.01 -5.36
CA GLU A 98 -2.49 12.71 -4.10
C GLU A 98 -1.20 12.69 -3.30
N MET A 99 -0.46 13.80 -3.27
CA MET A 99 0.83 13.89 -2.58
C MET A 99 0.91 15.13 -1.71
N SER A 100 1.61 14.99 -0.59
CA SER A 100 1.84 16.07 0.36
C SER A 100 3.30 16.11 0.80
N ILE A 101 3.77 17.29 1.15
CA ILE A 101 4.98 17.45 1.95
C ILE A 101 4.56 17.33 3.41
N ALA A 102 5.21 16.44 4.13
CA ALA A 102 4.99 16.18 5.55
C ALA A 102 6.27 16.33 6.34
N GLU A 103 6.15 16.65 7.62
CA GLU A 103 7.25 16.52 8.57
C GLU A 103 7.24 15.08 9.11
N ALA A 104 8.33 14.34 8.87
CA ALA A 104 8.43 12.95 9.26
C ALA A 104 8.54 12.79 10.78
N LYS A 105 7.89 11.75 11.28
CA LYS A 105 8.16 11.16 12.58
C LYS A 105 8.45 9.67 12.32
N ASN A 106 9.68 9.24 12.54
CA ASN A 106 10.03 7.82 12.43
C ASN A 106 9.77 7.15 13.78
N THR A 107 9.01 6.08 13.77
CA THR A 107 8.72 5.29 14.95
C THR A 107 9.08 3.83 14.69
N PHE A 108 9.62 3.14 15.68
CA PHE A 108 9.78 1.69 15.63
C PHE A 108 8.56 1.02 16.25
N VAL A 109 8.11 -0.03 15.58
CA VAL A 109 7.07 -0.89 16.14
C VAL A 109 7.74 -1.77 17.18
N THR A 110 7.42 -1.54 18.45
CA THR A 110 7.64 -2.55 19.49
C THR A 110 6.32 -3.31 19.68
N ASP A 111 6.37 -4.56 20.15
CA ASP A 111 5.26 -5.50 20.29
C ASP A 111 4.09 -5.03 21.20
N GLU A 112 4.11 -3.78 21.63
CA GLU A 112 3.18 -3.22 22.61
C GLU A 112 2.43 -1.98 22.12
N LEU A 113 1.90 -1.98 20.89
CA LEU A 113 0.95 -0.95 20.48
C LEU A 113 -0.35 -1.08 21.30
N ASN A 114 -0.62 -0.14 22.20
CA ASN A 114 -1.94 0.04 22.80
C ASN A 114 -2.87 0.62 21.72
N LEU A 115 -3.36 -0.27 20.88
CA LEU A 115 -4.30 0.11 19.85
C LEU A 115 -5.71 0.13 20.45
N PRO A 116 -6.60 1.04 20.00
CA PRO A 116 -7.96 1.07 20.51
C PRO A 116 -8.64 -0.27 20.34
N GLU A 117 -9.49 -0.64 21.30
CA GLU A 117 -10.27 -1.88 21.22
C GLU A 117 -11.17 -1.89 19.98
N PRO A 118 -11.47 -3.09 19.45
CA PRO A 118 -12.39 -3.23 18.31
C PRO A 118 -13.72 -2.54 18.62
N ILE A 119 -14.25 -1.84 17.64
CA ILE A 119 -15.62 -1.29 17.77
C ILE A 119 -16.60 -2.45 17.80
N GLU A 120 -17.64 -2.32 18.63
CA GLU A 120 -18.87 -3.08 18.46
C GLU A 120 -19.32 -2.92 17.00
N ARG A 121 -19.84 -4.00 16.41
CA ARG A 121 -20.21 -4.06 14.99
C ARG A 121 -21.00 -2.82 14.58
N LEU A 122 -20.57 -2.17 13.50
CA LEU A 122 -21.34 -1.09 12.90
C LEU A 122 -22.76 -1.61 12.62
N SER A 123 -23.76 -0.93 13.17
CA SER A 123 -25.16 -1.28 12.91
C SER A 123 -25.59 -0.70 11.56
N GLN A 124 -26.47 -1.40 10.85
CA GLN A 124 -27.11 -0.93 9.62
C GLN A 124 -26.13 -0.59 8.49
N VAL A 125 -25.14 -1.45 8.25
CA VAL A 125 -24.25 -1.33 7.09
C VAL A 125 -24.98 -1.83 5.85
N GLN A 126 -25.06 -0.99 4.83
CA GLN A 126 -25.50 -1.37 3.48
C GLN A 126 -24.29 -1.59 2.59
N ALA A 127 -24.29 -2.68 1.81
CA ALA A 127 -23.22 -3.03 0.90
C ALA A 127 -23.73 -3.03 -0.55
N THR A 128 -23.01 -2.33 -1.42
CA THR A 128 -23.25 -2.33 -2.87
C THR A 128 -22.01 -2.86 -3.58
N LEU A 129 -22.20 -3.83 -4.46
CA LEU A 129 -21.12 -4.46 -5.22
C LEU A 129 -20.88 -3.70 -6.52
N VAL A 130 -19.61 -3.33 -6.80
CA VAL A 130 -19.21 -2.54 -7.98
C VAL A 130 -18.06 -3.24 -8.72
N PRO A 131 -18.28 -3.77 -9.91
CA PRO A 131 -19.57 -3.94 -10.59
C PRO A 131 -20.47 -4.97 -9.91
N PRO A 132 -21.75 -5.07 -10.32
CA PRO A 132 -22.66 -6.15 -9.90
C PRO A 132 -22.06 -7.54 -10.16
N GLN A 133 -22.49 -8.54 -9.42
CA GLN A 133 -21.90 -9.89 -9.50
C GLN A 133 -21.98 -10.49 -10.91
N ALA A 134 -23.10 -10.31 -11.59
CA ALA A 134 -23.28 -10.83 -12.94
C ALA A 134 -22.27 -10.24 -13.94
N ASP A 135 -22.07 -8.93 -13.90
CA ASP A 135 -21.13 -8.20 -14.77
C ASP A 135 -19.69 -8.59 -14.48
N TYR A 136 -19.33 -8.82 -13.21
CA TYR A 136 -18.01 -9.31 -12.84
C TYR A 136 -17.75 -10.72 -13.40
N VAL A 137 -18.71 -11.65 -13.26
CA VAL A 137 -18.60 -13.02 -13.77
C VAL A 137 -18.48 -13.03 -15.29
N GLU A 138 -19.26 -12.20 -15.98
CA GLU A 138 -19.16 -12.03 -17.46
C GLU A 138 -17.79 -11.45 -17.84
N GLY A 139 -17.29 -10.47 -17.10
CA GLY A 139 -15.96 -9.91 -17.28
C GLY A 139 -14.85 -10.95 -17.17
N VAL A 140 -14.92 -11.83 -16.17
CA VAL A 140 -13.98 -12.97 -16.03
C VAL A 140 -14.04 -13.90 -17.22
N ALA A 141 -15.24 -14.26 -17.68
CA ALA A 141 -15.40 -15.14 -18.84
C ALA A 141 -14.81 -14.54 -20.12
N LYS A 142 -15.04 -13.24 -20.35
CA LYS A 142 -14.46 -12.50 -21.49
C LYS A 142 -12.93 -12.46 -21.40
N LEU A 143 -12.39 -12.21 -20.21
CA LEU A 143 -10.95 -12.14 -19.98
C LEU A 143 -10.29 -13.50 -20.25
N VAL A 144 -10.87 -14.59 -19.74
CA VAL A 144 -10.37 -15.96 -20.00
C VAL A 144 -10.39 -16.27 -21.50
N GLN A 145 -11.41 -15.84 -22.23
CA GLN A 145 -11.45 -16.03 -23.69
C GLN A 145 -10.37 -15.20 -24.39
N LEU A 146 -10.15 -13.96 -23.96
CA LEU A 146 -9.11 -13.08 -24.51
C LEU A 146 -7.72 -13.69 -24.31
N MET A 147 -7.41 -14.21 -23.13
CA MET A 147 -6.14 -14.89 -22.84
C MET A 147 -5.89 -16.11 -23.71
N LYS A 148 -6.94 -16.84 -24.13
CA LYS A 148 -6.82 -17.99 -25.06
C LYS A 148 -6.53 -17.59 -26.50
N THR A 149 -6.84 -16.36 -26.89
CA THR A 149 -6.82 -15.90 -28.28
C THR A 149 -5.80 -14.79 -28.56
N THR A 150 -5.09 -14.34 -27.53
CA THR A 150 -4.08 -13.27 -27.61
C THR A 150 -2.80 -13.65 -26.86
N HIS A 151 -1.82 -12.76 -26.86
CA HIS A 151 -0.58 -12.89 -26.10
C HIS A 151 -0.72 -12.41 -24.64
N LEU A 152 -1.94 -12.20 -24.14
CA LEU A 152 -2.17 -11.80 -22.76
C LEU A 152 -1.95 -13.00 -21.83
N GLU A 153 -0.87 -12.96 -21.06
CA GLU A 153 -0.48 -14.06 -20.15
C GLU A 153 -1.11 -13.96 -18.77
N LYS A 154 -1.31 -12.73 -18.28
CA LYS A 154 -1.88 -12.47 -16.97
C LYS A 154 -2.72 -11.19 -16.97
N ALA A 155 -3.84 -11.24 -16.26
CA ALA A 155 -4.61 -10.07 -15.90
C ALA A 155 -5.29 -10.27 -14.54
N VAL A 156 -5.48 -9.17 -13.82
CA VAL A 156 -6.19 -9.16 -12.53
C VAL A 156 -7.46 -8.35 -12.69
N LEU A 157 -8.61 -8.98 -12.46
CA LEU A 157 -9.90 -8.32 -12.48
C LEU A 157 -10.29 -7.95 -11.05
N ALA A 158 -10.46 -6.66 -10.77
CA ALA A 158 -10.82 -6.16 -9.47
C ALA A 158 -12.33 -5.95 -9.32
N ARG A 159 -12.79 -5.93 -8.07
CA ARG A 159 -14.16 -5.62 -7.68
C ARG A 159 -14.15 -4.81 -6.39
N ALA A 160 -14.98 -3.78 -6.31
CA ALA A 160 -15.18 -2.99 -5.12
C ALA A 160 -16.49 -3.37 -4.40
N ILE A 161 -16.55 -3.04 -3.12
CA ILE A 161 -17.75 -3.10 -2.29
C ILE A 161 -17.88 -1.75 -1.62
N ASP A 162 -18.91 -0.99 -1.99
CA ASP A 162 -19.25 0.25 -1.32
C ASP A 162 -20.04 -0.06 -0.05
N LEU A 163 -19.52 0.35 1.08
CA LEU A 163 -20.16 0.20 2.38
C LEU A 163 -20.66 1.56 2.87
N SER A 164 -21.94 1.65 3.18
CA SER A 164 -22.56 2.84 3.77
C SER A 164 -23.02 2.56 5.18
N SER A 165 -22.72 3.46 6.11
CA SER A 165 -23.18 3.42 7.50
C SER A 165 -23.65 4.80 7.94
N ALA A 166 -24.69 4.84 8.78
CA ALA A 166 -25.10 6.08 9.46
C ALA A 166 -24.08 6.55 10.53
N GLN A 167 -23.24 5.64 10.99
CA GLN A 167 -22.22 5.92 11.98
C GLN A 167 -20.90 6.33 11.31
N LYS A 168 -20.21 7.31 11.87
CA LYS A 168 -18.85 7.64 11.44
C LYS A 168 -17.94 6.44 11.71
N ILE A 169 -17.16 6.08 10.71
CA ILE A 169 -16.15 5.02 10.82
C ILE A 169 -14.87 5.66 11.37
N PRO A 170 -14.40 5.27 12.57
CA PRO A 170 -13.17 5.80 13.14
C PRO A 170 -11.96 5.14 12.46
N VAL A 171 -11.20 5.95 11.75
CA VAL A 171 -10.07 5.52 10.92
C VAL A 171 -8.96 4.90 11.78
N GLU A 172 -8.72 5.46 12.96
CA GLU A 172 -7.73 5.00 13.92
C GLU A 172 -7.99 3.55 14.36
N VAL A 173 -9.26 3.22 14.58
CA VAL A 173 -9.66 1.85 14.96
C VAL A 173 -9.51 0.90 13.78
N LEU A 174 -9.88 1.32 12.57
CA LEU A 174 -9.69 0.50 11.36
C LEU A 174 -8.21 0.26 11.09
N PHE A 175 -7.38 1.30 11.18
CA PHE A 175 -5.93 1.17 11.02
C PHE A 175 -5.35 0.19 12.04
N SER A 176 -5.73 0.36 13.30
CA SER A 176 -5.34 -0.51 14.40
C SER A 176 -5.68 -1.97 14.13
N GLN A 177 -6.92 -2.23 13.69
CA GLN A 177 -7.38 -3.59 13.40
C GLN A 177 -6.62 -4.20 12.22
N LEU A 178 -6.42 -3.44 11.14
CA LEU A 178 -5.63 -3.88 9.98
C LEU A 178 -4.19 -4.20 10.37
N PHE A 179 -3.57 -3.35 11.19
CA PHE A 179 -2.20 -3.56 11.66
C PHE A 179 -2.07 -4.82 12.52
N LYS A 180 -2.99 -5.02 13.49
CA LYS A 180 -3.00 -6.21 14.36
C LYS A 180 -3.18 -7.52 13.59
N THR A 181 -3.99 -7.49 12.54
CA THR A 181 -4.29 -8.69 11.74
C THR A 181 -3.28 -8.96 10.63
N ASN A 182 -2.38 -8.01 10.36
CA ASN A 182 -1.37 -8.11 9.29
C ASN A 182 0.04 -7.72 9.80
N PRO A 183 0.58 -8.38 10.84
CA PRO A 183 1.83 -7.99 11.48
C PRO A 183 3.06 -8.11 10.56
N GLU A 184 2.99 -9.01 9.57
CA GLU A 184 4.05 -9.24 8.58
C GLU A 184 3.87 -8.42 7.29
N GLY A 185 2.83 -7.58 7.25
CA GLY A 185 2.49 -6.79 6.07
C GLY A 185 2.81 -5.30 6.19
N TYR A 186 2.36 -4.56 5.21
CA TYR A 186 2.48 -3.12 5.11
C TYR A 186 1.11 -2.49 5.34
N THR A 187 0.93 -1.84 6.49
CA THR A 187 -0.34 -1.19 6.83
C THR A 187 -0.18 0.32 6.69
N PHE A 188 -1.10 0.97 6.01
CA PHE A 188 -1.02 2.40 5.73
C PHE A 188 -2.35 3.12 5.95
N ALA A 189 -2.25 4.41 6.27
CA ALA A 189 -3.35 5.36 6.20
C ALA A 189 -2.84 6.71 5.70
N LEU A 190 -3.56 7.29 4.75
CA LEU A 190 -3.28 8.57 4.13
C LEU A 190 -4.55 9.41 4.10
N ALA A 191 -4.51 10.61 4.69
CA ALA A 191 -5.59 11.58 4.55
C ALA A 191 -5.61 12.13 3.12
N GLN A 192 -6.76 12.05 2.47
CA GLN A 192 -6.94 12.51 1.09
C GLN A 192 -7.15 14.02 0.99
N ASP A 193 -7.43 14.66 2.13
CA ASP A 193 -7.61 16.10 2.20
C ASP A 193 -7.06 16.69 3.51
N PRO A 194 -6.73 18.00 3.55
CA PRO A 194 -6.20 18.65 4.75
C PRO A 194 -7.15 18.66 5.95
N LYS A 195 -8.46 18.52 5.71
CA LYS A 195 -9.48 18.44 6.76
C LYS A 195 -9.66 17.03 7.30
N LYS A 196 -8.96 16.06 6.70
CA LYS A 196 -9.04 14.63 7.04
C LYS A 196 -10.47 14.07 6.97
N THR A 197 -11.25 14.52 5.97
CA THR A 197 -12.62 14.04 5.76
C THR A 197 -12.66 12.72 5.00
N GLY A 198 -11.65 12.47 4.15
CA GLY A 198 -11.44 11.22 3.43
C GLY A 198 -10.10 10.59 3.80
N TRP A 199 -10.06 9.26 3.81
CA TRP A 199 -8.86 8.49 4.07
C TRP A 199 -8.71 7.34 3.09
N PHE A 200 -7.48 7.15 2.61
CA PHE A 200 -7.06 5.94 1.93
C PHE A 200 -6.26 5.09 2.92
N LEU A 201 -6.79 3.93 3.28
CA LEU A 201 -6.12 3.04 4.22
C LEU A 201 -6.23 1.58 3.77
N GLY A 202 -5.26 0.78 4.18
CA GLY A 202 -5.22 -0.62 3.82
C GLY A 202 -4.06 -1.36 4.46
N ALA A 203 -4.04 -2.67 4.22
CA ALA A 203 -2.91 -3.53 4.52
C ALA A 203 -2.58 -4.37 3.29
N SER A 204 -1.29 -4.46 2.95
CA SER A 204 -0.78 -5.22 1.81
C SER A 204 0.32 -6.17 2.25
N PRO A 205 0.35 -7.41 1.78
CA PRO A 205 1.49 -8.30 1.99
C PRO A 205 2.65 -7.97 1.04
N GLU A 206 2.44 -7.12 0.07
CA GLU A 206 3.32 -6.89 -1.07
C GLU A 206 4.06 -5.56 -0.96
N LEU A 207 5.38 -5.61 -1.15
CA LEU A 207 6.23 -4.45 -1.30
C LEU A 207 6.52 -4.22 -2.78
N LEU A 208 5.96 -3.17 -3.34
CA LEU A 208 6.21 -2.81 -4.74
C LEU A 208 7.69 -2.51 -4.95
N VAL A 209 8.24 -1.56 -4.18
CA VAL A 209 9.66 -1.20 -4.22
C VAL A 209 10.08 -0.48 -2.95
N ALA A 210 11.27 -0.81 -2.45
CA ALA A 210 11.98 -0.01 -1.46
C ALA A 210 13.40 0.24 -1.94
N LYS A 211 13.94 1.43 -1.65
CA LYS A 211 15.33 1.78 -1.94
C LYS A 211 16.04 2.20 -0.67
N GLN A 212 17.16 1.56 -0.37
CA GLN A 212 18.03 1.90 0.74
C GLN A 212 19.47 2.02 0.23
N ASN A 213 20.00 3.22 0.28
CA ASN A 213 21.32 3.55 -0.32
C ASN A 213 21.34 3.20 -1.81
N GLN A 214 22.18 2.24 -2.21
CA GLN A 214 22.27 1.72 -3.58
C GLN A 214 21.55 0.38 -3.81
N TYR A 215 20.83 -0.12 -2.79
CA TYR A 215 20.04 -1.34 -2.90
C TYR A 215 18.59 -1.02 -3.19
N VAL A 216 17.98 -1.78 -4.09
CA VAL A 216 16.56 -1.74 -4.42
C VAL A 216 15.98 -3.10 -4.09
N PHE A 217 14.85 -3.11 -3.41
CA PHE A 217 14.12 -4.31 -2.98
C PHE A 217 12.70 -4.27 -3.51
N SER A 218 12.22 -5.40 -3.98
CA SER A 218 10.81 -5.66 -4.29
C SER A 218 10.44 -7.02 -3.73
N ASN A 219 9.20 -7.17 -3.28
CA ASN A 219 8.66 -8.43 -2.77
C ASN A 219 7.29 -8.68 -3.41
N PRO A 220 7.27 -9.09 -4.68
CA PRO A 220 6.02 -9.38 -5.39
C PRO A 220 5.34 -10.64 -4.84
N VAL A 221 4.02 -10.63 -4.83
CA VAL A 221 3.17 -11.74 -4.38
C VAL A 221 2.16 -12.09 -5.47
N ALA A 222 2.10 -13.39 -5.81
CA ALA A 222 1.07 -13.93 -6.67
C ALA A 222 0.81 -15.41 -6.35
N GLY A 223 -0.43 -15.86 -6.54
CA GLY A 223 -0.91 -17.16 -6.07
C GLY A 223 -1.32 -17.12 -4.59
N THR A 224 -2.51 -17.67 -4.27
CA THR A 224 -3.05 -17.59 -2.90
C THR A 224 -3.83 -18.85 -2.56
N LEU A 225 -3.61 -19.37 -1.33
CA LEU A 225 -4.48 -20.36 -0.71
C LEU A 225 -4.95 -19.86 0.65
N ALA A 226 -6.13 -20.33 1.07
CA ALA A 226 -6.66 -20.00 2.40
C ALA A 226 -5.75 -20.58 3.49
N ARG A 227 -5.52 -19.81 4.55
CA ARG A 227 -4.88 -20.29 5.77
C ARG A 227 -5.83 -21.18 6.57
N SER A 228 -5.30 -22.12 7.32
CA SER A 228 -6.06 -22.92 8.30
C SER A 228 -5.68 -22.53 9.72
N LEU A 229 -6.62 -22.65 10.66
CA LEU A 229 -6.34 -22.49 12.08
C LEU A 229 -5.67 -23.74 12.66
N ASP A 230 -5.77 -24.87 11.98
CA ASP A 230 -5.02 -26.10 12.33
C ASP A 230 -3.61 -26.00 11.73
N PRO A 231 -2.54 -26.05 12.54
CA PRO A 231 -1.17 -25.89 12.05
C PRO A 231 -0.74 -26.96 11.04
N ILE A 232 -1.26 -28.19 11.16
CA ILE A 232 -0.91 -29.30 10.25
C ILE A 232 -1.55 -29.05 8.89
N GLU A 233 -2.82 -28.65 8.89
CA GLU A 233 -3.52 -28.32 7.65
C GLU A 233 -2.95 -27.05 7.00
N ASP A 234 -2.59 -26.05 7.79
CA ASP A 234 -1.96 -24.81 7.29
C ASP A 234 -0.62 -25.09 6.59
N GLN A 235 0.21 -25.95 7.18
CA GLN A 235 1.45 -26.41 6.56
C GLN A 235 1.16 -27.16 5.24
N ALA A 236 0.15 -28.04 5.23
CA ALA A 236 -0.24 -28.75 4.01
C ALA A 236 -0.78 -27.80 2.91
N GLN A 237 -1.46 -26.70 3.28
CA GLN A 237 -1.85 -25.64 2.32
C GLN A 237 -0.63 -24.95 1.73
N ALA A 238 0.36 -24.60 2.55
CA ALA A 238 1.60 -23.99 2.07
C ALA A 238 2.33 -24.93 1.08
N GLU A 239 2.45 -26.22 1.41
CA GLU A 239 3.07 -27.22 0.52
C GLU A 239 2.30 -27.38 -0.80
N ARG A 240 0.97 -27.36 -0.78
CA ARG A 240 0.13 -27.36 -2.00
C ARG A 240 0.37 -26.12 -2.85
N LEU A 241 0.48 -24.94 -2.25
CA LEU A 241 0.76 -23.70 -2.97
C LEU A 241 2.13 -23.78 -3.66
N PHE A 242 3.17 -24.21 -2.95
CA PHE A 242 4.50 -24.41 -3.52
C PHE A 242 4.56 -25.49 -4.60
N ALA A 243 3.73 -26.52 -4.51
CA ALA A 243 3.66 -27.58 -5.51
C ALA A 243 2.79 -27.22 -6.74
N SER A 244 2.02 -26.15 -6.69
CA SER A 244 1.12 -25.74 -7.76
C SER A 244 1.88 -25.11 -8.92
N ALA A 245 1.99 -25.85 -10.04
CA ALA A 245 2.63 -25.35 -11.24
C ALA A 245 1.95 -24.07 -11.79
N LYS A 246 0.63 -23.94 -11.64
CA LYS A 246 -0.14 -22.76 -12.03
C LYS A 246 0.29 -21.54 -11.22
N ASP A 247 0.33 -21.67 -9.90
CA ASP A 247 0.64 -20.54 -9.01
C ASP A 247 2.12 -20.15 -9.12
N GLN A 248 3.02 -21.12 -9.29
CA GLN A 248 4.43 -20.86 -9.59
C GLN A 248 4.63 -20.10 -10.92
N HIS A 249 3.89 -20.47 -11.97
CA HIS A 249 3.93 -19.75 -13.23
C HIS A 249 3.40 -18.33 -13.09
N GLU A 250 2.29 -18.15 -12.39
CA GLU A 250 1.70 -16.82 -12.12
C GLU A 250 2.69 -15.91 -11.37
N HIS A 251 3.35 -16.42 -10.33
CA HIS A 251 4.35 -15.69 -9.56
C HIS A 251 5.59 -15.35 -10.40
N LYS A 252 6.06 -16.30 -11.22
CA LYS A 252 7.19 -16.08 -12.12
C LYS A 252 6.97 -14.91 -13.08
N VAL A 253 5.80 -14.84 -13.72
CA VAL A 253 5.43 -13.73 -14.64
C VAL A 253 5.55 -12.37 -13.94
N VAL A 254 5.11 -12.27 -12.69
CA VAL A 254 5.21 -11.01 -11.93
C VAL A 254 6.67 -10.67 -11.60
N ILE A 255 7.46 -11.65 -11.15
CA ILE A 255 8.89 -11.45 -10.85
C ILE A 255 9.66 -10.98 -12.09
N GLU A 256 9.45 -11.64 -13.23
CA GLU A 256 10.13 -11.30 -14.49
C GLU A 256 9.76 -9.88 -14.94
N ALA A 257 8.48 -9.52 -14.92
CA ALA A 257 8.02 -8.18 -15.29
C ALA A 257 8.65 -7.08 -14.42
N ILE A 258 8.75 -7.28 -13.10
CA ILE A 258 9.38 -6.32 -12.18
C ILE A 258 10.89 -6.26 -12.42
N ALA A 259 11.55 -7.40 -12.59
CA ALA A 259 12.98 -7.47 -12.85
C ALA A 259 13.37 -6.74 -14.14
N ASP A 260 12.60 -6.92 -15.20
CA ASP A 260 12.81 -6.25 -16.49
C ASP A 260 12.69 -4.73 -16.38
N GLN A 261 11.78 -4.23 -15.55
CA GLN A 261 11.62 -2.79 -15.32
C GLN A 261 12.70 -2.19 -14.42
N LEU A 262 13.19 -2.94 -13.42
CA LEU A 262 14.19 -2.44 -12.47
C LEU A 262 15.62 -2.60 -12.97
N SER A 263 15.95 -3.64 -13.74
CA SER A 263 17.31 -3.94 -14.20
C SER A 263 18.01 -2.80 -14.95
N PRO A 264 17.33 -2.00 -15.79
CA PRO A 264 17.97 -0.85 -16.44
C PRO A 264 18.34 0.30 -15.49
N LEU A 265 17.78 0.28 -14.26
CA LEU A 265 17.96 1.33 -13.25
C LEU A 265 18.97 0.95 -12.14
N CYS A 266 19.49 -0.27 -12.17
CA CYS A 266 20.35 -0.85 -11.12
C CYS A 266 21.81 -1.06 -11.60
#